data_8c7ae3477c7a5fe6637e2dd908728b1d
#
_entry.id   8c7ae3477c7a5fe6637e2dd908728b1d
#
_cell.length_a   1.000
_cell.length_b   1.000
_cell.length_c   1.000
_cell.angle_alpha   90.00
_cell.angle_beta   90.00
_cell.angle_gamma   90.00
#
_symmetry.space_group_name_H-M   'P 1'
#
loop_
_entity.id
_entity.type
_entity.pdbx_description
1 polymer ?
#
loop_
_entity_poly.entity_id
_entity_poly.type
_entity_poly.pdbx_seq_one_letter_code
_entity_poly.pdbx_strand_id
1 'polypeptide(L)'
;MTISTKNEILDHLLSKKVEPDLRNIEEFSAHILSSELHISRSLASQYLNGFVKEGLLIKIATRPVYFLSRKNIEEQFQVQFKESMFYSVEDFLDTLSKKTCIKRNFMKMIGYDTSLHTVIDQLKSALKYPPNGLPVILYGEKGSGKSLMCQKMFEYGQDAGIIPEQALLQKYKVLEQDMQLAEQLLGTEVKKGLLEQCEGGILYLTQAQNLSKHDQQLLMRILEDGGFIRGGIRITLRTRIILSLDEDYQKYLDYDLIQCFPIICRMPNLDERYQDDKEELIIHFFKQQSWKLGRYLLVSKNLIHILLTRTYKRNIDELKRTVEDVCARANSEEETTDQLYIRMYQLPDSILMDLGEQDYMEEQVEYVDISSFKRNEESRKLLELFETILNRVPKDESTSMISYVKELNGVLTQYCSAIAYNEKYTNQQILALEHTIRNILNRVLTTYNVSIPYHCSPLFAACIYGRQSHNRILEEWKQEHAYDISK
;
A
#
# COMPACT_ATOMS: atom_id res chain seq x y z
N MET A 1 -35.24 -9.67 -30.72
CA MET A 1 -34.76 -8.95 -29.52
C MET A 1 -33.62 -9.65 -28.79
N THR A 2 -33.49 -10.96 -28.77
CA THR A 2 -32.50 -11.71 -27.96
C THR A 2 -31.06 -11.73 -28.47
N ILE A 3 -30.81 -11.56 -29.77
CA ILE A 3 -29.43 -11.57 -30.35
C ILE A 3 -28.73 -10.25 -30.12
N SER A 4 -29.43 -9.12 -30.13
CA SER A 4 -28.88 -7.77 -29.87
C SER A 4 -28.31 -7.69 -28.47
N THR A 5 -29.07 -8.11 -27.45
CA THR A 5 -28.67 -8.03 -26.05
C THR A 5 -27.44 -8.91 -25.71
N LYS A 6 -27.36 -10.11 -26.36
CA LYS A 6 -26.18 -10.99 -26.19
C LYS A 6 -24.88 -10.29 -26.68
N ASN A 7 -24.96 -9.68 -27.87
CA ASN A 7 -23.81 -9.00 -28.46
C ASN A 7 -23.42 -7.72 -27.66
N GLU A 8 -24.41 -6.97 -27.22
CA GLU A 8 -24.18 -5.78 -26.37
C GLU A 8 -23.44 -6.11 -25.08
N ILE A 9 -23.77 -7.22 -24.40
CA ILE A 9 -23.06 -7.66 -23.19
C ILE A 9 -21.61 -8.02 -23.52
N LEU A 10 -21.39 -8.74 -24.62
CA LEU A 10 -20.04 -9.15 -25.02
C LEU A 10 -19.19 -7.94 -25.44
N ASP A 11 -19.74 -7.03 -26.25
CA ASP A 11 -19.05 -5.82 -26.70
C ASP A 11 -18.71 -4.90 -25.53
N HIS A 12 -19.60 -4.80 -24.54
CA HIS A 12 -19.35 -4.05 -23.31
C HIS A 12 -18.18 -4.63 -22.52
N LEU A 13 -18.13 -5.96 -22.34
CA LEU A 13 -17.00 -6.62 -21.67
C LEU A 13 -15.69 -6.52 -22.44
N LEU A 14 -15.74 -6.55 -23.78
CA LEU A 14 -14.57 -6.37 -24.64
C LEU A 14 -14.04 -4.94 -24.59
N SER A 15 -14.88 -3.95 -24.34
CA SER A 15 -14.48 -2.54 -24.21
C SER A 15 -13.76 -2.25 -22.87
N LYS A 16 -14.01 -3.06 -21.85
CA LYS A 16 -13.37 -2.89 -20.52
C LYS A 16 -11.95 -3.44 -20.52
N LYS A 17 -11.01 -2.63 -20.02
CA LYS A 17 -9.63 -3.07 -19.78
C LYS A 17 -9.51 -3.59 -18.36
N VAL A 18 -8.81 -4.70 -18.22
CA VAL A 18 -8.45 -5.28 -16.91
C VAL A 18 -7.15 -4.65 -16.45
N GLU A 19 -7.11 -4.09 -15.24
CA GLU A 19 -5.85 -3.58 -14.70
C GLU A 19 -4.86 -4.71 -14.42
N PRO A 20 -3.54 -4.48 -14.61
CA PRO A 20 -2.53 -5.52 -14.47
C PRO A 20 -2.51 -6.25 -13.13
N ASP A 21 -2.93 -5.56 -12.07
CA ASP A 21 -3.00 -6.07 -10.70
C ASP A 21 -4.41 -6.46 -10.26
N LEU A 22 -5.37 -6.44 -11.20
CA LEU A 22 -6.79 -6.74 -10.98
C LEU A 22 -7.47 -5.82 -9.94
N ARG A 23 -6.97 -4.60 -9.71
CA ARG A 23 -7.63 -3.66 -8.79
C ARG A 23 -9.06 -3.36 -9.19
N ASN A 24 -9.35 -3.38 -10.49
CA ASN A 24 -10.68 -3.14 -11.02
C ASN A 24 -11.51 -4.43 -11.25
N ILE A 25 -11.13 -5.57 -10.66
CA ILE A 25 -11.82 -6.85 -10.87
C ILE A 25 -13.32 -6.80 -10.53
N GLU A 26 -13.70 -5.96 -9.58
CA GLU A 26 -15.06 -5.77 -9.13
C GLU A 26 -16.01 -5.33 -10.25
N GLU A 27 -15.51 -4.56 -11.22
CA GLU A 27 -16.26 -4.08 -12.38
C GLU A 27 -16.73 -5.21 -13.30
N PHE A 28 -16.12 -6.38 -13.16
CA PHE A 28 -16.39 -7.57 -13.94
C PHE A 28 -17.35 -8.54 -13.22
N SER A 29 -17.98 -8.10 -12.13
CA SER A 29 -19.00 -8.90 -11.44
C SER A 29 -20.34 -8.89 -12.18
N ALA A 30 -21.07 -9.99 -12.10
CA ALA A 30 -22.41 -10.09 -12.72
C ALA A 30 -23.39 -9.01 -12.20
N HIS A 31 -23.19 -8.56 -10.96
CA HIS A 31 -24.00 -7.51 -10.35
C HIS A 31 -23.77 -6.15 -11.02
N ILE A 32 -22.51 -5.72 -11.12
CA ILE A 32 -22.15 -4.43 -11.74
C ILE A 32 -22.51 -4.45 -13.22
N LEU A 33 -22.18 -5.52 -13.94
CA LEU A 33 -22.52 -5.64 -15.35
C LEU A 33 -24.04 -5.60 -15.60
N SER A 34 -24.86 -6.18 -14.70
CA SER A 34 -26.32 -6.08 -14.83
C SER A 34 -26.86 -4.68 -14.62
N SER A 35 -26.23 -3.92 -13.71
CA SER A 35 -26.60 -2.52 -13.42
C SER A 35 -26.22 -1.59 -14.57
N GLU A 36 -25.03 -1.74 -15.13
CA GLU A 36 -24.54 -0.91 -16.24
C GLU A 36 -25.33 -1.13 -17.53
N LEU A 37 -25.77 -2.37 -17.79
CA LEU A 37 -26.50 -2.74 -18.99
C LEU A 37 -28.02 -2.66 -18.79
N HIS A 38 -28.49 -2.25 -17.63
CA HIS A 38 -29.92 -2.17 -17.30
C HIS A 38 -30.70 -3.47 -17.55
N ILE A 39 -30.10 -4.63 -17.29
CA ILE A 39 -30.68 -5.94 -17.42
C ILE A 39 -30.85 -6.66 -16.08
N SER A 40 -31.74 -7.65 -16.00
CA SER A 40 -31.83 -8.42 -14.76
C SER A 40 -30.58 -9.24 -14.48
N ARG A 41 -30.18 -9.35 -13.21
CA ARG A 41 -29.00 -10.13 -12.77
C ARG A 41 -29.06 -11.60 -13.23
N SER A 42 -30.25 -12.22 -13.25
CA SER A 42 -30.42 -13.58 -13.70
C SER A 42 -30.13 -13.72 -15.20
N LEU A 43 -30.57 -12.77 -16.01
CA LEU A 43 -30.33 -12.74 -17.45
C LEU A 43 -28.85 -12.49 -17.74
N ALA A 44 -28.22 -11.52 -17.06
CA ALA A 44 -26.79 -11.28 -17.16
C ALA A 44 -25.99 -12.55 -16.83
N SER A 45 -26.28 -13.19 -15.68
CA SER A 45 -25.63 -14.43 -15.26
C SER A 45 -25.77 -15.57 -16.25
N GLN A 46 -26.95 -15.69 -16.88
CA GLN A 46 -27.22 -16.73 -17.89
C GLN A 46 -26.34 -16.53 -19.13
N TYR A 47 -26.25 -15.31 -19.68
CA TYR A 47 -25.42 -15.01 -20.85
C TYR A 47 -23.92 -15.13 -20.51
N LEU A 48 -23.47 -14.60 -19.38
CA LEU A 48 -22.08 -14.67 -18.95
C LEU A 48 -21.61 -16.13 -18.79
N ASN A 49 -22.40 -16.99 -18.15
CA ASN A 49 -22.07 -18.41 -18.06
C ASN A 49 -22.12 -19.11 -19.44
N GLY A 50 -22.99 -18.66 -20.37
CA GLY A 50 -22.98 -19.11 -21.76
C GLY A 50 -21.64 -18.80 -22.44
N PHE A 51 -21.14 -17.56 -22.34
CA PHE A 51 -19.88 -17.15 -22.91
C PHE A 51 -18.67 -17.89 -22.30
N VAL A 52 -18.73 -18.25 -21.01
CA VAL A 52 -17.69 -19.10 -20.39
C VAL A 52 -17.66 -20.48 -21.03
N LYS A 53 -18.84 -21.08 -21.31
CA LYS A 53 -18.94 -22.38 -22.01
C LYS A 53 -18.45 -22.30 -23.45
N GLU A 54 -18.69 -21.18 -24.11
CA GLU A 54 -18.18 -20.87 -25.46
C GLU A 54 -16.66 -20.56 -25.49
N GLY A 55 -16.03 -20.48 -24.30
CA GLY A 55 -14.61 -20.17 -24.18
C GLY A 55 -14.23 -18.70 -24.40
N LEU A 56 -15.21 -17.80 -24.49
CA LEU A 56 -15.01 -16.36 -24.71
C LEU A 56 -14.65 -15.63 -23.42
N LEU A 57 -15.11 -16.10 -22.27
CA LEU A 57 -14.85 -15.53 -20.97
C LEU A 57 -14.13 -16.50 -20.04
N ILE A 58 -13.37 -15.96 -19.13
CA ILE A 58 -12.80 -16.63 -17.96
C ILE A 58 -13.69 -16.28 -16.77
N LYS A 59 -14.09 -17.30 -16.01
CA LYS A 59 -14.91 -17.17 -14.81
C LYS A 59 -14.03 -17.38 -13.58
N ILE A 60 -14.08 -16.45 -12.64
CA ILE A 60 -13.55 -16.65 -11.30
C ILE A 60 -14.76 -16.90 -10.39
N ALA A 61 -14.88 -18.14 -9.93
CA ALA A 61 -16.07 -18.65 -9.23
C ALA A 61 -16.04 -18.33 -7.73
N THR A 62 -15.75 -17.08 -7.41
CA THR A 62 -15.82 -16.49 -6.07
C THR A 62 -17.23 -15.96 -5.78
N ARG A 63 -17.43 -15.33 -4.65
CA ARG A 63 -18.60 -14.50 -4.36
C ARG A 63 -18.09 -13.12 -3.91
N PRO A 64 -18.28 -12.11 -4.75
CA PRO A 64 -18.94 -12.09 -6.08
C PRO A 64 -18.23 -12.93 -7.15
N VAL A 65 -18.98 -13.39 -8.17
CA VAL A 65 -18.43 -14.09 -9.33
C VAL A 65 -17.99 -13.07 -10.36
N TYR A 66 -16.75 -13.21 -10.88
CA TYR A 66 -16.18 -12.32 -11.89
C TYR A 66 -16.11 -13.00 -13.25
N PHE A 67 -16.32 -12.21 -14.30
CA PHE A 67 -16.30 -12.66 -15.70
C PHE A 67 -15.38 -11.76 -16.51
N LEU A 68 -14.23 -12.28 -16.88
CA LEU A 68 -13.17 -11.54 -17.58
C LEU A 68 -13.16 -11.93 -19.06
N SER A 69 -12.96 -10.97 -19.96
CA SER A 69 -12.76 -11.26 -21.37
C SER A 69 -11.47 -12.06 -21.56
N ARG A 70 -11.57 -13.30 -22.04
CA ARG A 70 -10.41 -14.14 -22.35
C ARG A 70 -9.49 -13.45 -23.33
N LYS A 71 -10.04 -12.90 -24.41
CA LYS A 71 -9.28 -12.22 -25.44
C LYS A 71 -8.49 -11.04 -24.88
N ASN A 72 -9.13 -10.16 -24.11
CA ASN A 72 -8.48 -9.00 -23.53
C ASN A 72 -7.34 -9.39 -22.61
N ILE A 73 -7.54 -10.43 -21.77
CA ILE A 73 -6.49 -10.91 -20.85
C ILE A 73 -5.35 -11.55 -21.61
N GLU A 74 -5.66 -12.42 -22.58
CA GLU A 74 -4.65 -13.12 -23.36
C GLU A 74 -3.81 -12.15 -24.21
N GLU A 75 -4.44 -11.12 -24.80
CA GLU A 75 -3.73 -10.07 -25.55
C GLU A 75 -2.93 -9.15 -24.63
N GLN A 76 -3.54 -8.69 -23.54
CA GLN A 76 -2.91 -7.73 -22.63
C GLN A 76 -1.69 -8.33 -21.91
N PHE A 77 -1.79 -9.58 -21.49
CA PHE A 77 -0.73 -10.27 -20.74
C PHE A 77 0.13 -11.22 -21.59
N GLN A 78 -0.16 -11.32 -22.89
CA GLN A 78 0.53 -12.20 -23.84
C GLN A 78 0.60 -13.65 -23.36
N VAL A 79 -0.52 -14.16 -22.86
CA VAL A 79 -0.66 -15.52 -22.32
C VAL A 79 -1.81 -16.25 -22.98
N GLN A 80 -1.80 -17.57 -22.91
CA GLN A 80 -2.93 -18.41 -23.31
C GLN A 80 -3.42 -19.21 -22.11
N PHE A 81 -4.71 -19.15 -21.84
CA PHE A 81 -5.36 -19.95 -20.80
C PHE A 81 -5.98 -21.22 -21.40
N LYS A 82 -5.67 -22.36 -20.77
CA LYS A 82 -6.35 -23.63 -21.08
C LYS A 82 -7.67 -23.76 -20.34
N GLU A 83 -7.72 -23.22 -19.11
CA GLU A 83 -8.86 -23.23 -18.23
C GLU A 83 -9.73 -22.01 -18.46
N SER A 84 -11.07 -22.21 -18.33
CA SER A 84 -12.06 -21.12 -18.38
C SER A 84 -12.65 -20.79 -17.02
N MET A 85 -12.23 -21.50 -15.96
CA MET A 85 -12.78 -21.32 -14.62
C MET A 85 -11.68 -21.47 -13.56
N PHE A 86 -11.67 -20.52 -12.61
CA PHE A 86 -10.82 -20.47 -11.43
C PHE A 86 -11.69 -20.38 -10.19
N TYR A 87 -11.24 -20.91 -9.05
CA TYR A 87 -12.03 -21.00 -7.83
C TYR A 87 -11.70 -19.90 -6.82
N SER A 88 -10.56 -19.19 -7.00
CA SER A 88 -10.19 -18.01 -6.24
C SER A 88 -9.49 -16.98 -7.11
N VAL A 89 -9.45 -15.73 -6.65
CA VAL A 89 -8.70 -14.65 -7.30
C VAL A 89 -7.20 -14.93 -7.21
N GLU A 90 -6.75 -15.47 -6.08
CA GLU A 90 -5.36 -15.87 -5.87
C GLU A 90 -4.93 -16.95 -6.86
N ASP A 91 -5.76 -17.99 -7.06
CA ASP A 91 -5.48 -19.08 -8.02
C ASP A 91 -5.34 -18.54 -9.45
N PHE A 92 -6.25 -17.62 -9.84
CA PHE A 92 -6.15 -16.95 -11.12
C PHE A 92 -4.88 -16.08 -11.24
N LEU A 93 -4.58 -15.26 -10.21
CA LEU A 93 -3.38 -14.43 -10.16
C LEU A 93 -2.10 -15.27 -10.17
N ASP A 94 -2.09 -16.38 -9.46
CA ASP A 94 -0.96 -17.32 -9.45
C ASP A 94 -0.75 -17.96 -10.82
N THR A 95 -1.85 -18.36 -11.47
CA THR A 95 -1.76 -18.92 -12.83
C THR A 95 -1.33 -17.85 -13.84
N LEU A 96 -1.88 -16.65 -13.74
CA LEU A 96 -1.51 -15.50 -14.55
C LEU A 96 -0.03 -15.17 -14.35
N SER A 97 0.45 -15.08 -13.12
CA SER A 97 1.84 -14.75 -12.79
C SER A 97 2.86 -15.83 -13.17
N LYS A 98 2.48 -17.11 -13.14
CA LYS A 98 3.31 -18.22 -13.66
C LYS A 98 3.46 -18.17 -15.18
N LYS A 99 2.47 -17.62 -15.88
CA LYS A 99 2.44 -17.51 -17.34
C LYS A 99 2.96 -16.17 -17.86
N THR A 100 2.87 -15.12 -17.06
CA THR A 100 3.38 -13.79 -17.37
C THR A 100 4.50 -13.45 -16.41
N CYS A 101 5.49 -12.68 -16.86
CA CYS A 101 6.37 -11.95 -15.96
C CYS A 101 5.65 -10.76 -15.33
N ILE A 102 4.43 -10.93 -14.74
CA ILE A 102 3.79 -9.87 -13.99
C ILE A 102 4.68 -9.57 -12.80
N LYS A 103 5.27 -8.38 -12.82
CA LYS A 103 6.15 -7.90 -11.76
C LYS A 103 5.38 -7.87 -10.44
N ARG A 104 5.67 -8.81 -9.55
CA ARG A 104 5.10 -8.91 -8.20
C ARG A 104 5.86 -8.03 -7.20
N ASN A 105 6.34 -6.91 -7.63
CA ASN A 105 7.26 -6.06 -6.89
C ASN A 105 6.54 -5.04 -6.00
N PHE A 106 7.29 -4.06 -5.55
CA PHE A 106 6.82 -2.96 -4.68
C PHE A 106 5.58 -2.21 -5.20
N MET A 107 5.35 -2.15 -6.53
CA MET A 107 4.20 -1.43 -7.10
C MET A 107 2.84 -1.92 -6.61
N LYS A 108 2.76 -3.13 -6.05
CA LYS A 108 1.55 -3.69 -5.44
C LYS A 108 1.38 -3.34 -3.97
N MET A 109 2.33 -2.64 -3.38
CA MET A 109 2.21 -2.22 -1.98
C MET A 109 1.40 -0.92 -1.90
N ILE A 110 0.41 -0.92 -1.02
CA ILE A 110 -0.31 0.29 -0.67
C ILE A 110 0.69 1.26 -0.04
N GLY A 111 0.75 2.48 -0.56
CA GLY A 111 1.74 3.48 -0.16
C GLY A 111 3.05 3.43 -0.96
N TYR A 112 3.13 2.66 -2.04
CA TYR A 112 4.34 2.54 -2.89
C TYR A 112 4.88 3.89 -3.37
N ASP A 113 4.01 4.73 -3.88
CA ASP A 113 4.29 6.05 -4.45
C ASP A 113 4.07 7.21 -3.44
N THR A 114 3.72 6.88 -2.20
CA THR A 114 3.39 7.84 -1.15
C THR A 114 4.23 7.59 0.11
N SER A 115 3.63 7.03 1.15
CA SER A 115 4.27 6.88 2.48
C SER A 115 5.51 5.97 2.48
N LEU A 116 5.62 5.03 1.55
CA LEU A 116 6.72 4.06 1.50
C LEU A 116 7.78 4.37 0.43
N HIS A 117 7.57 5.41 -0.39
CA HIS A 117 8.43 5.72 -1.54
C HIS A 117 9.92 5.79 -1.16
N THR A 118 10.27 6.57 -0.14
CA THR A 118 11.67 6.74 0.30
C THR A 118 12.31 5.43 0.73
N VAL A 119 11.60 4.61 1.51
CA VAL A 119 12.09 3.31 1.97
C VAL A 119 12.30 2.36 0.79
N ILE A 120 11.36 2.34 -0.14
CA ILE A 120 11.42 1.50 -1.34
C ILE A 120 12.61 1.88 -2.22
N ASP A 121 12.88 3.16 -2.41
CA ASP A 121 14.01 3.62 -3.22
C ASP A 121 15.36 3.33 -2.57
N GLN A 122 15.46 3.44 -1.24
CA GLN A 122 16.65 3.01 -0.51
C GLN A 122 16.89 1.50 -0.67
N LEU A 123 15.85 0.67 -0.57
CA LEU A 123 15.95 -0.77 -0.73
C LEU A 123 16.29 -1.19 -2.17
N LYS A 124 15.72 -0.50 -3.18
CA LYS A 124 16.11 -0.69 -4.58
C LYS A 124 17.58 -0.37 -4.82
N SER A 125 18.06 0.71 -4.21
CA SER A 125 19.46 1.12 -4.30
C SER A 125 20.38 0.11 -3.63
N ALA A 126 20.00 -0.39 -2.44
CA ALA A 126 20.72 -1.44 -1.74
C ALA A 126 20.86 -2.72 -2.59
N LEU A 127 19.78 -3.13 -3.25
CA LEU A 127 19.80 -4.31 -4.12
C LEU A 127 20.73 -4.17 -5.33
N LYS A 128 20.69 -2.99 -5.97
CA LYS A 128 21.43 -2.73 -7.22
C LYS A 128 22.93 -2.52 -7.02
N TYR A 129 23.40 -2.32 -5.79
CA TYR A 129 24.80 -2.02 -5.50
C TYR A 129 25.70 -3.25 -5.80
N PRO A 130 26.76 -3.11 -6.64
CA PRO A 130 27.64 -4.21 -6.97
C PRO A 130 28.61 -4.53 -5.81
N PRO A 131 29.10 -5.81 -5.68
CA PRO A 131 28.75 -6.94 -6.53
C PRO A 131 27.51 -7.71 -6.08
N ASN A 132 27.15 -7.69 -4.79
CA ASN A 132 26.12 -8.56 -4.20
C ASN A 132 25.03 -7.78 -3.46
N GLY A 133 24.89 -6.47 -3.71
CA GLY A 133 24.01 -5.59 -2.93
C GLY A 133 24.63 -5.18 -1.58
N LEU A 134 23.95 -4.29 -0.88
CA LEU A 134 24.35 -3.81 0.46
C LEU A 134 23.51 -4.48 1.54
N PRO A 135 24.08 -4.76 2.72
CA PRO A 135 23.32 -5.16 3.88
C PRO A 135 22.43 -4.01 4.38
N VAL A 136 21.27 -4.34 4.96
CA VAL A 136 20.23 -3.37 5.32
C VAL A 136 19.78 -3.58 6.76
N ILE A 137 19.61 -2.48 7.50
CA ILE A 137 18.82 -2.45 8.73
C ILE A 137 17.43 -1.89 8.40
N LEU A 138 16.39 -2.66 8.73
CA LEU A 138 15.00 -2.27 8.56
C LEU A 138 14.32 -2.22 9.94
N TYR A 139 14.08 -1.02 10.48
CA TYR A 139 13.51 -0.87 11.80
C TYR A 139 12.19 -0.11 11.80
N GLY A 140 11.40 -0.26 12.85
CA GLY A 140 10.10 0.39 13.02
C GLY A 140 9.18 -0.50 13.84
N GLU A 141 8.08 0.04 14.29
CA GLU A 141 7.16 -0.62 15.19
C GLU A 141 6.63 -1.97 14.68
N LYS A 142 6.21 -2.81 15.62
CA LYS A 142 5.61 -4.11 15.29
C LYS A 142 4.32 -3.91 14.50
N GLY A 143 4.17 -4.71 13.43
CA GLY A 143 3.00 -4.61 12.55
C GLY A 143 3.09 -3.52 11.48
N SER A 144 4.20 -2.79 11.34
CA SER A 144 4.39 -1.74 10.32
C SER A 144 4.60 -2.26 8.89
N GLY A 145 4.75 -3.60 8.71
CA GLY A 145 4.89 -4.21 7.38
C GLY A 145 6.32 -4.56 6.97
N LYS A 146 7.31 -4.56 7.89
CA LYS A 146 8.73 -4.89 7.60
C LYS A 146 8.91 -6.20 6.85
N SER A 147 8.22 -7.26 7.28
CA SER A 147 8.35 -8.59 6.62
C SER A 147 7.80 -8.57 5.19
N LEU A 148 6.70 -7.87 4.95
CA LEU A 148 6.17 -7.70 3.60
C LEU A 148 7.13 -6.88 2.73
N MET A 149 7.73 -5.83 3.28
CA MET A 149 8.73 -5.01 2.59
C MET A 149 9.93 -5.84 2.14
N CYS A 150 10.46 -6.71 3.03
CA CYS A 150 11.55 -7.61 2.69
C CYS A 150 11.14 -8.63 1.60
N GLN A 151 9.93 -9.17 1.67
CA GLN A 151 9.37 -10.06 0.64
C GLN A 151 9.29 -9.34 -0.72
N LYS A 152 8.79 -8.11 -0.76
CA LYS A 152 8.68 -7.31 -1.98
C LYS A 152 10.04 -6.87 -2.54
N MET A 153 11.02 -6.65 -1.67
CA MET A 153 12.42 -6.43 -2.07
C MET A 153 12.99 -7.63 -2.79
N PHE A 154 12.76 -8.83 -2.27
CA PHE A 154 13.21 -10.07 -2.89
C PHE A 154 12.54 -10.29 -4.25
N GLU A 155 11.21 -10.17 -4.32
CA GLU A 155 10.45 -10.30 -5.57
C GLU A 155 10.91 -9.27 -6.63
N TYR A 156 11.14 -8.03 -6.22
CA TYR A 156 11.70 -7.02 -7.12
C TYR A 156 13.10 -7.39 -7.62
N GLY A 157 13.94 -7.95 -6.74
CA GLY A 157 15.28 -8.41 -7.12
C GLY A 157 15.25 -9.53 -8.18
N GLN A 158 14.30 -10.45 -8.08
CA GLN A 158 14.08 -11.50 -9.07
C GLN A 158 13.53 -10.91 -10.38
N ASP A 159 12.50 -10.06 -10.33
CA ASP A 159 11.92 -9.40 -11.51
C ASP A 159 12.94 -8.54 -12.27
N ALA A 160 13.90 -7.94 -11.57
CA ALA A 160 14.95 -7.12 -12.14
C ALA A 160 16.19 -7.94 -12.60
N GLY A 161 16.19 -9.26 -12.43
CA GLY A 161 17.32 -10.13 -12.76
C GLY A 161 18.55 -9.95 -11.86
N ILE A 162 18.41 -9.26 -10.72
CA ILE A 162 19.49 -9.02 -9.72
C ILE A 162 19.65 -10.24 -8.81
N ILE A 163 18.55 -10.87 -8.47
CA ILE A 163 18.47 -12.08 -7.66
C ILE A 163 18.12 -13.24 -8.60
N PRO A 164 18.93 -14.33 -8.64
CA PRO A 164 18.61 -15.51 -9.44
C PRO A 164 17.25 -16.11 -9.07
N GLU A 165 16.53 -16.67 -10.05
CA GLU A 165 15.21 -17.30 -9.81
C GLU A 165 15.28 -18.45 -8.79
N GLN A 166 16.40 -19.18 -8.75
CA GLN A 166 16.61 -20.32 -7.82
C GLN A 166 17.03 -19.86 -6.42
N ALA A 167 17.41 -18.59 -6.25
CA ALA A 167 17.83 -18.06 -4.95
C ALA A 167 16.66 -18.00 -3.97
N LEU A 168 16.96 -18.12 -2.70
CA LEU A 168 15.95 -18.19 -1.65
C LEU A 168 15.92 -16.93 -0.79
N LEU A 169 14.74 -16.59 -0.31
CA LEU A 169 14.52 -15.70 0.82
C LEU A 169 14.29 -16.59 2.05
N GLN A 170 15.24 -16.59 2.98
CA GLN A 170 15.09 -17.28 4.26
C GLN A 170 14.85 -16.27 5.38
N LYS A 171 13.85 -16.55 6.20
CA LYS A 171 13.52 -15.76 7.37
C LYS A 171 13.93 -16.53 8.62
N TYR A 172 14.77 -15.92 9.44
CA TYR A 172 15.13 -16.46 10.75
C TYR A 172 14.73 -15.48 11.84
N LYS A 173 14.05 -15.99 12.88
CA LYS A 173 13.67 -15.20 14.03
C LYS A 173 14.72 -15.40 15.13
N VAL A 174 15.43 -14.34 15.46
CA VAL A 174 16.39 -14.34 16.56
C VAL A 174 15.63 -14.44 17.89
N LEU A 175 15.94 -15.43 18.69
CA LEU A 175 15.35 -15.64 19.99
C LEU A 175 16.19 -14.97 21.09
N GLU A 176 15.57 -14.68 22.22
CA GLU A 176 16.32 -14.29 23.40
C GLU A 176 17.25 -15.44 23.83
N GLN A 177 18.55 -15.15 24.01
CA GLN A 177 19.58 -16.14 24.34
C GLN A 177 19.67 -17.29 23.30
N ASP A 178 19.69 -16.95 22.03
CA ASP A 178 19.75 -17.89 20.92
C ASP A 178 21.15 -18.55 20.82
N MET A 179 21.33 -19.64 21.56
CA MET A 179 22.61 -20.38 21.56
C MET A 179 22.94 -21.08 20.24
N GLN A 180 21.95 -21.21 19.34
CA GLN A 180 22.10 -21.93 18.09
C GLN A 180 22.31 -21.01 16.88
N LEU A 181 22.21 -19.68 17.07
CA LEU A 181 22.26 -18.75 15.94
C LEU A 181 23.53 -18.89 15.11
N ALA A 182 24.70 -18.97 15.74
CA ALA A 182 25.98 -19.14 15.03
C ALA A 182 26.00 -20.44 14.18
N GLU A 183 25.54 -21.55 14.75
CA GLU A 183 25.45 -22.83 14.04
C GLU A 183 24.42 -22.77 12.90
N GLN A 184 23.27 -22.13 13.12
CA GLN A 184 22.27 -21.96 12.07
C GLN A 184 22.78 -21.07 10.92
N LEU A 185 23.52 -20.02 11.22
CA LEU A 185 24.07 -19.11 10.21
C LEU A 185 25.18 -19.78 9.40
N LEU A 186 26.15 -20.36 10.09
CA LEU A 186 27.38 -20.91 9.49
C LEU A 186 27.24 -22.37 9.04
N GLY A 187 26.33 -23.11 9.68
CA GLY A 187 26.20 -24.55 9.48
C GLY A 187 27.25 -25.36 10.23
N THR A 188 27.27 -26.65 9.98
CA THR A 188 28.24 -27.63 10.49
C THR A 188 29.07 -28.19 9.34
N GLU A 189 30.05 -29.08 9.63
CA GLU A 189 30.81 -29.77 8.58
C GLU A 189 29.92 -30.61 7.66
N VAL A 190 28.76 -31.05 8.14
CA VAL A 190 27.81 -31.91 7.40
C VAL A 190 26.67 -31.15 6.77
N LYS A 191 26.24 -30.03 7.38
CA LYS A 191 25.03 -29.28 6.98
C LYS A 191 25.37 -27.83 6.65
N LYS A 192 24.93 -27.37 5.46
CA LYS A 192 25.04 -25.95 5.05
C LYS A 192 24.22 -25.06 5.97
N GLY A 193 24.84 -23.95 6.38
CA GLY A 193 24.15 -22.90 7.14
C GLY A 193 23.24 -22.03 6.28
N LEU A 194 22.45 -21.17 6.93
CA LEU A 194 21.50 -20.28 6.28
C LEU A 194 22.18 -19.33 5.28
N LEU A 195 23.39 -18.86 5.57
CA LEU A 195 24.16 -17.99 4.68
C LEU A 195 24.48 -18.65 3.34
N GLU A 196 24.74 -19.96 3.32
CA GLU A 196 24.98 -20.70 2.08
C GLU A 196 23.67 -21.13 1.40
N GLN A 197 22.63 -21.49 2.20
CA GLN A 197 21.32 -21.86 1.64
C GLN A 197 20.68 -20.70 0.88
N CYS A 198 20.95 -19.46 1.30
CA CYS A 198 20.45 -18.24 0.66
C CYS A 198 21.43 -17.66 -0.37
N GLU A 199 22.38 -18.43 -0.88
CA GLU A 199 23.39 -17.93 -1.82
C GLU A 199 22.74 -17.16 -2.99
N GLY A 200 23.16 -15.92 -3.23
CA GLY A 200 22.58 -15.02 -4.21
C GLY A 200 21.23 -14.41 -3.84
N GLY A 201 20.61 -14.89 -2.76
CA GLY A 201 19.31 -14.44 -2.25
C GLY A 201 19.39 -13.47 -1.07
N ILE A 202 18.42 -13.59 -0.16
CA ILE A 202 18.29 -12.74 1.03
C ILE A 202 18.15 -13.61 2.28
N LEU A 203 18.95 -13.30 3.30
CA LEU A 203 18.74 -13.77 4.67
C LEU A 203 18.12 -12.64 5.49
N TYR A 204 16.91 -12.84 5.96
CA TYR A 204 16.15 -11.89 6.75
C TYR A 204 16.11 -12.28 8.22
N LEU A 205 16.92 -11.62 9.04
CA LEU A 205 16.99 -11.82 10.50
C LEU A 205 15.99 -10.90 11.18
N THR A 206 14.95 -11.48 11.77
CA THR A 206 13.90 -10.72 12.48
C THR A 206 14.16 -10.72 13.97
N GLN A 207 13.67 -9.68 14.65
CA GLN A 207 13.94 -9.44 16.07
C GLN A 207 15.43 -9.37 16.39
N ALA A 208 16.17 -8.65 15.54
CA ALA A 208 17.60 -8.46 15.70
C ALA A 208 17.99 -7.71 17.01
N GLN A 209 17.03 -7.09 17.70
CA GLN A 209 17.23 -6.58 19.07
C GLN A 209 17.62 -7.68 20.07
N ASN A 210 17.37 -8.95 19.77
CA ASN A 210 17.72 -10.08 20.63
C ASN A 210 19.14 -10.63 20.35
N LEU A 211 19.88 -10.07 19.38
CA LEU A 211 21.24 -10.49 19.08
C LEU A 211 22.15 -10.28 20.29
N SER A 212 22.81 -11.35 20.74
CA SER A 212 23.85 -11.23 21.77
C SER A 212 25.05 -10.46 21.25
N LYS A 213 25.88 -9.92 22.15
CA LYS A 213 27.13 -9.25 21.73
C LYS A 213 28.04 -10.17 20.92
N HIS A 214 28.08 -11.45 21.27
CA HIS A 214 28.84 -12.43 20.54
C HIS A 214 28.33 -12.62 19.10
N ASP A 215 27.00 -12.69 18.92
CA ASP A 215 26.39 -12.84 17.60
C ASP A 215 26.58 -11.57 16.75
N GLN A 216 26.51 -10.41 17.37
CA GLN A 216 26.80 -9.14 16.71
C GLN A 216 28.25 -9.09 16.19
N GLN A 217 29.22 -9.51 17.01
CA GLN A 217 30.62 -9.61 16.59
C GLN A 217 30.83 -10.65 15.49
N LEU A 218 30.10 -11.76 15.53
CA LEU A 218 30.13 -12.79 14.48
C LEU A 218 29.65 -12.21 13.15
N LEU A 219 28.48 -11.56 13.14
CA LEU A 219 27.92 -10.92 11.96
C LEU A 219 28.83 -9.84 11.39
N MET A 220 29.40 -8.99 12.26
CA MET A 220 30.36 -7.98 11.86
C MET A 220 31.55 -8.57 11.11
N ARG A 221 32.21 -9.59 11.68
CA ARG A 221 33.33 -10.28 11.02
C ARG A 221 32.94 -10.88 9.67
N ILE A 222 31.78 -11.52 9.58
CA ILE A 222 31.31 -12.12 8.33
C ILE A 222 31.12 -11.05 7.25
N LEU A 223 30.61 -9.86 7.63
CA LEU A 223 30.38 -8.75 6.71
C LEU A 223 31.69 -8.06 6.29
N GLU A 224 32.60 -7.84 7.22
CA GLU A 224 33.91 -7.22 6.97
C GLU A 224 34.82 -8.13 6.14
N ASP A 225 34.91 -9.41 6.49
CA ASP A 225 35.72 -10.39 5.78
C ASP A 225 35.11 -10.80 4.42
N GLY A 226 33.84 -10.44 4.17
CA GLY A 226 33.09 -10.88 3.00
C GLY A 226 32.89 -12.39 2.95
N GLY A 227 32.87 -13.07 4.11
CA GLY A 227 32.72 -14.52 4.21
C GLY A 227 33.15 -15.08 5.57
N PHE A 228 33.28 -16.40 5.64
CA PHE A 228 33.71 -17.11 6.84
C PHE A 228 34.50 -18.39 6.50
N ILE A 229 35.15 -18.96 7.48
CA ILE A 229 35.90 -20.23 7.35
C ILE A 229 35.13 -21.32 8.09
N ARG A 230 34.91 -22.44 7.39
CA ARG A 230 34.34 -23.68 7.96
C ARG A 230 35.14 -24.89 7.51
N GLY A 231 35.61 -25.73 8.45
CA GLY A 231 36.42 -26.91 8.14
C GLY A 231 37.68 -26.59 7.35
N GLY A 232 38.31 -25.42 7.54
CA GLY A 232 39.47 -24.95 6.80
C GLY A 232 39.19 -24.40 5.39
N ILE A 233 37.93 -24.41 4.95
CA ILE A 233 37.51 -23.90 3.64
C ILE A 233 36.90 -22.49 3.82
N ARG A 234 37.39 -21.52 3.02
CA ARG A 234 36.81 -20.18 2.96
C ARG A 234 35.56 -20.16 2.12
N ILE A 235 34.45 -19.71 2.71
CA ILE A 235 33.16 -19.54 2.08
C ILE A 235 32.91 -18.05 1.87
N THR A 236 32.76 -17.62 0.61
CA THR A 236 32.51 -16.23 0.27
C THR A 236 31.04 -15.88 0.47
N LEU A 237 30.74 -14.77 1.10
CA LEU A 237 29.40 -14.28 1.30
C LEU A 237 28.82 -13.70 0.00
N ARG A 238 27.75 -14.31 -0.51
CA ARG A 238 26.98 -13.81 -1.65
C ARG A 238 25.52 -13.51 -1.27
N THR A 239 25.19 -13.73 -0.02
CA THR A 239 23.85 -13.57 0.55
C THR A 239 23.69 -12.16 1.08
N ARG A 240 22.60 -11.51 0.74
CA ARG A 240 22.22 -10.19 1.29
C ARG A 240 21.63 -10.37 2.66
N ILE A 241 22.18 -9.67 3.65
CA ILE A 241 21.70 -9.74 5.03
C ILE A 241 20.80 -8.53 5.30
N ILE A 242 19.60 -8.79 5.81
CA ILE A 242 18.67 -7.76 6.30
C ILE A 242 18.39 -8.02 7.77
N LEU A 243 18.73 -7.06 8.62
CA LEU A 243 18.35 -7.05 10.03
C LEU A 243 17.03 -6.32 10.20
N SER A 244 16.12 -6.89 10.98
CA SER A 244 14.86 -6.24 11.30
C SER A 244 14.65 -6.12 12.80
N LEU A 245 14.37 -4.88 13.25
CA LEU A 245 14.12 -4.53 14.64
C LEU A 245 12.72 -3.92 14.80
N ASP A 246 12.10 -4.18 15.95
CA ASP A 246 10.80 -3.61 16.30
C ASP A 246 10.90 -2.23 16.96
N GLU A 247 12.10 -1.82 17.34
CA GLU A 247 12.45 -0.54 17.97
C GLU A 247 13.65 0.10 17.30
N ASP A 248 14.11 1.22 17.86
CA ASP A 248 15.29 1.93 17.39
C ASP A 248 16.55 1.04 17.51
N TYR A 249 17.20 0.82 16.40
CA TYR A 249 18.38 -0.04 16.28
C TYR A 249 19.57 0.41 17.16
N GLN A 250 19.70 1.73 17.42
CA GLN A 250 20.81 2.28 18.21
C GLN A 250 20.80 1.83 19.66
N LYS A 251 19.64 1.40 20.18
CA LYS A 251 19.52 0.89 21.56
C LYS A 251 20.06 -0.52 21.73
N TYR A 252 20.10 -1.31 20.67
CA TYR A 252 20.33 -2.75 20.73
C TYR A 252 21.54 -3.24 19.98
N LEU A 253 21.95 -2.51 18.93
CA LEU A 253 23.10 -2.89 18.10
C LEU A 253 24.34 -2.10 18.48
N ASP A 254 25.47 -2.79 18.53
CA ASP A 254 26.77 -2.16 18.75
C ASP A 254 27.12 -1.25 17.56
N TYR A 255 27.80 -0.14 17.86
CA TYR A 255 28.18 0.87 16.87
C TYR A 255 28.97 0.27 15.70
N ASP A 256 29.93 -0.62 15.98
CA ASP A 256 30.78 -1.24 14.96
C ASP A 256 29.95 -2.11 13.99
N LEU A 257 28.97 -2.85 14.51
CA LEU A 257 28.06 -3.61 13.64
C LEU A 257 27.21 -2.68 12.77
N ILE A 258 26.71 -1.56 13.33
CA ILE A 258 25.91 -0.59 12.58
C ILE A 258 26.69 -0.05 11.38
N GLN A 259 28.00 0.21 11.53
CA GLN A 259 28.85 0.70 10.44
C GLN A 259 28.95 -0.27 9.27
N CYS A 260 28.74 -1.57 9.49
CA CYS A 260 28.68 -2.57 8.43
C CYS A 260 27.40 -2.48 7.59
N PHE A 261 26.39 -1.69 8.02
CA PHE A 261 25.10 -1.55 7.35
C PHE A 261 24.91 -0.13 6.78
N PRO A 262 25.37 0.13 5.56
CA PRO A 262 25.29 1.49 4.98
C PRO A 262 23.86 1.94 4.68
N ILE A 263 22.90 1.02 4.64
CA ILE A 263 21.49 1.33 4.38
C ILE A 263 20.67 1.03 5.64
N ILE A 264 20.09 2.08 6.19
CA ILE A 264 19.25 2.02 7.40
C ILE A 264 17.89 2.63 7.04
N CYS A 265 16.84 1.83 7.03
CA CYS A 265 15.51 2.23 6.63
C CYS A 265 14.55 2.17 7.82
N ARG A 266 13.85 3.28 8.08
CA ARG A 266 12.77 3.32 9.05
C ARG A 266 11.43 3.06 8.36
N MET A 267 10.70 2.04 8.81
CA MET A 267 9.32 1.81 8.37
C MET A 267 8.38 2.77 9.13
N PRO A 268 7.61 3.60 8.42
CA PRO A 268 6.62 4.44 9.07
C PRO A 268 5.54 3.58 9.73
N ASN A 269 5.09 3.98 10.92
CA ASN A 269 3.93 3.38 11.56
C ASN A 269 2.64 3.74 10.80
N LEU A 270 1.52 3.14 11.17
CA LEU A 270 0.27 3.33 10.43
C LEU A 270 -0.25 4.78 10.53
N ASP A 271 -0.03 5.44 11.67
CA ASP A 271 -0.51 6.81 11.90
C ASP A 271 0.40 7.88 11.25
N GLU A 272 1.64 7.51 10.90
CA GLU A 272 2.56 8.35 10.12
C GLU A 272 2.31 8.26 8.61
N ARG A 273 1.52 7.29 8.16
CA ARG A 273 1.19 7.14 6.74
C ARG A 273 0.14 8.17 6.31
N TYR A 274 0.13 8.45 5.02
CA TYR A 274 -0.91 9.30 4.45
C TYR A 274 -2.30 8.69 4.70
N GLN A 275 -3.29 9.55 4.88
CA GLN A 275 -4.66 9.12 5.17
C GLN A 275 -5.22 8.23 4.05
N ASP A 276 -4.95 8.59 2.80
CA ASP A 276 -5.34 7.81 1.63
C ASP A 276 -4.78 6.39 1.66
N ASP A 277 -3.53 6.21 2.12
CA ASP A 277 -2.92 4.89 2.25
C ASP A 277 -3.60 4.07 3.36
N LYS A 278 -3.98 4.73 4.47
CA LYS A 278 -4.71 4.09 5.57
C LYS A 278 -6.12 3.68 5.13
N GLU A 279 -6.81 4.54 4.39
CA GLU A 279 -8.12 4.25 3.80
C GLU A 279 -8.04 3.08 2.81
N GLU A 280 -7.07 3.10 1.91
CA GLU A 280 -6.85 2.00 0.95
C GLU A 280 -6.56 0.67 1.66
N LEU A 281 -5.81 0.68 2.79
CA LEU A 281 -5.59 -0.50 3.61
C LEU A 281 -6.89 -1.02 4.23
N ILE A 282 -7.73 -0.15 4.78
CA ILE A 282 -9.04 -0.51 5.34
C ILE A 282 -9.89 -1.18 4.28
N ILE A 283 -10.04 -0.53 3.12
CA ILE A 283 -10.82 -1.06 2.00
C ILE A 283 -10.24 -2.38 1.50
N HIS A 284 -8.92 -2.48 1.39
CA HIS A 284 -8.25 -3.71 0.99
C HIS A 284 -8.57 -4.87 1.94
N PHE A 285 -8.56 -4.64 3.26
CA PHE A 285 -8.91 -5.70 4.22
C PHE A 285 -10.38 -6.08 4.16
N PHE A 286 -11.30 -5.13 3.97
CA PHE A 286 -12.71 -5.47 3.73
C PHE A 286 -12.90 -6.25 2.43
N LYS A 287 -12.21 -5.91 1.35
CA LYS A 287 -12.22 -6.71 0.11
C LYS A 287 -11.73 -8.12 0.35
N GLN A 288 -10.64 -8.30 1.09
CA GLN A 288 -10.18 -9.64 1.46
C GLN A 288 -11.23 -10.43 2.26
N GLN A 289 -11.96 -9.78 3.18
CA GLN A 289 -13.03 -10.44 3.93
C GLN A 289 -14.23 -10.77 3.02
N SER A 290 -14.62 -9.88 2.11
CA SER A 290 -15.64 -10.14 1.09
C SER A 290 -15.32 -11.43 0.31
N TRP A 291 -14.09 -11.59 -0.14
CA TRP A 291 -13.65 -12.81 -0.85
C TRP A 291 -13.68 -14.05 0.03
N LYS A 292 -13.19 -13.96 1.28
CA LYS A 292 -13.19 -15.10 2.22
C LYS A 292 -14.61 -15.55 2.59
N LEU A 293 -15.50 -14.60 2.84
CA LEU A 293 -16.90 -14.88 3.22
C LEU A 293 -17.77 -15.22 2.01
N GLY A 294 -17.33 -14.86 0.81
CA GLY A 294 -18.09 -15.02 -0.42
C GLY A 294 -19.35 -14.16 -0.45
N ARG A 295 -19.35 -12.98 0.18
CA ARG A 295 -20.50 -12.07 0.32
C ARG A 295 -20.12 -10.64 -0.06
N TYR A 296 -21.08 -9.88 -0.59
CA TYR A 296 -20.91 -8.44 -0.84
C TYR A 296 -20.96 -7.68 0.48
N LEU A 297 -19.93 -6.87 0.77
CA LEU A 297 -19.88 -6.08 1.99
C LEU A 297 -20.35 -4.65 1.74
N LEU A 298 -21.35 -4.24 2.52
CA LEU A 298 -21.87 -2.88 2.61
C LEU A 298 -21.42 -2.30 3.96
N VAL A 299 -20.39 -1.46 3.96
CA VAL A 299 -19.76 -0.96 5.17
C VAL A 299 -20.27 0.44 5.49
N SER A 300 -20.68 0.68 6.73
CA SER A 300 -21.09 2.00 7.19
C SER A 300 -19.96 3.02 7.06
N LYS A 301 -20.24 4.22 6.52
CA LYS A 301 -19.28 5.31 6.42
C LYS A 301 -18.70 5.70 7.77
N ASN A 302 -19.52 5.71 8.82
CA ASN A 302 -19.08 6.00 10.18
C ASN A 302 -18.05 4.99 10.67
N LEU A 303 -18.26 3.71 10.38
CA LEU A 303 -17.29 2.67 10.72
C LEU A 303 -15.95 2.92 10.02
N ILE A 304 -15.96 3.24 8.73
CA ILE A 304 -14.73 3.57 7.99
C ILE A 304 -14.05 4.78 8.62
N HIS A 305 -14.81 5.82 8.98
CA HIS A 305 -14.27 7.01 9.64
C HIS A 305 -13.62 6.70 10.99
N ILE A 306 -14.28 5.89 11.83
CA ILE A 306 -13.72 5.45 13.11
C ILE A 306 -12.41 4.69 12.91
N LEU A 307 -12.38 3.76 11.93
CA LEU A 307 -11.16 3.02 11.63
C LEU A 307 -10.02 3.91 11.09
N LEU A 308 -10.35 4.99 10.38
CA LEU A 308 -9.39 5.97 9.87
C LEU A 308 -8.79 6.84 10.99
N THR A 309 -9.62 7.31 11.91
CA THR A 309 -9.22 8.25 12.97
C THR A 309 -8.54 7.59 14.16
N ARG A 310 -8.81 6.29 14.37
CA ARG A 310 -8.22 5.52 15.48
C ARG A 310 -6.72 5.31 15.32
N THR A 311 -6.00 5.35 16.45
CA THR A 311 -4.59 4.92 16.55
C THR A 311 -4.49 3.43 16.86
N TYR A 312 -3.49 2.75 16.25
CA TYR A 312 -3.31 1.31 16.37
C TYR A 312 -1.94 0.98 16.98
N LYS A 313 -1.91 0.46 18.20
CA LYS A 313 -0.67 0.10 18.91
C LYS A 313 0.17 -0.96 18.18
N ARG A 314 -0.48 -1.82 17.40
CA ARG A 314 0.17 -2.86 16.61
C ARG A 314 0.04 -2.60 15.11
N ASN A 315 -0.17 -1.35 14.74
CA ASN A 315 -0.19 -0.87 13.37
C ASN A 315 -1.14 -1.66 12.44
N ILE A 316 -0.68 -2.07 11.27
CA ILE A 316 -1.47 -2.77 10.24
C ILE A 316 -2.00 -4.12 10.75
N ASP A 317 -1.26 -4.83 11.61
CA ASP A 317 -1.71 -6.12 12.15
C ASP A 317 -2.94 -5.96 13.04
N GLU A 318 -3.03 -4.87 13.82
CA GLU A 318 -4.19 -4.60 14.66
C GLU A 318 -5.38 -4.14 13.81
N LEU A 319 -5.16 -3.23 12.85
CA LEU A 319 -6.19 -2.80 11.91
C LEU A 319 -6.80 -4.00 11.18
N LYS A 320 -5.96 -4.89 10.64
CA LYS A 320 -6.40 -6.09 9.93
C LYS A 320 -7.27 -6.98 10.83
N ARG A 321 -6.84 -7.23 12.07
CA ARG A 321 -7.61 -8.03 13.03
C ARG A 321 -8.94 -7.37 13.39
N THR A 322 -8.95 -6.05 13.56
CA THR A 322 -10.19 -5.32 13.83
C THR A 322 -11.20 -5.50 12.69
N VAL A 323 -10.77 -5.38 11.43
CA VAL A 323 -11.63 -5.62 10.27
C VAL A 323 -12.11 -7.08 10.22
N GLU A 324 -11.21 -8.04 10.50
CA GLU A 324 -11.57 -9.47 10.56
C GLU A 324 -12.63 -9.74 11.64
N ASP A 325 -12.48 -9.17 12.83
CA ASP A 325 -13.40 -9.35 13.95
C ASP A 325 -14.78 -8.74 13.67
N VAL A 326 -14.80 -7.51 13.15
CA VAL A 326 -16.05 -6.84 12.74
C VAL A 326 -16.81 -7.66 11.69
N CYS A 327 -16.11 -8.14 10.66
CA CYS A 327 -16.72 -8.97 9.62
C CYS A 327 -17.22 -10.32 10.16
N ALA A 328 -16.48 -10.92 11.10
CA ALA A 328 -16.91 -12.18 11.74
C ALA A 328 -18.17 -12.00 12.56
N ARG A 329 -18.27 -10.92 13.37
CA ARG A 329 -19.47 -10.57 14.13
C ARG A 329 -20.68 -10.34 13.21
N ALA A 330 -20.50 -9.51 12.19
CA ALA A 330 -21.56 -9.26 11.20
C ALA A 330 -22.05 -10.57 10.54
N ASN A 331 -21.13 -11.43 10.13
CA ASN A 331 -21.47 -12.69 9.47
C ASN A 331 -22.19 -13.68 10.40
N SER A 332 -21.97 -13.61 11.71
CA SER A 332 -22.67 -14.44 12.69
C SER A 332 -24.12 -13.99 12.95
N GLU A 333 -24.42 -12.70 12.69
CA GLU A 333 -25.75 -12.13 12.88
C GLU A 333 -26.67 -12.34 11.67
N GLU A 334 -26.12 -12.38 10.46
CA GLU A 334 -26.86 -12.46 9.20
C GLU A 334 -26.43 -13.66 8.36
N GLU A 335 -27.02 -14.85 8.58
CA GLU A 335 -26.56 -16.09 7.93
C GLU A 335 -27.02 -16.31 6.47
N THR A 336 -28.03 -15.60 5.95
CA THR A 336 -28.78 -16.05 4.75
C THR A 336 -28.76 -15.12 3.55
N THR A 337 -28.11 -13.97 3.57
CA THR A 337 -28.14 -12.99 2.47
C THR A 337 -26.82 -12.93 1.69
N ASP A 338 -26.89 -12.70 0.37
CA ASP A 338 -25.71 -12.45 -0.48
C ASP A 338 -24.98 -11.15 -0.12
N GLN A 339 -25.68 -10.22 0.56
CA GLN A 339 -25.15 -8.96 1.05
C GLN A 339 -24.97 -9.01 2.56
N LEU A 340 -23.89 -8.45 3.05
CA LEU A 340 -23.59 -8.36 4.48
C LEU A 340 -23.38 -6.89 4.86
N TYR A 341 -24.23 -6.41 5.76
CA TYR A 341 -24.15 -5.04 6.27
C TYR A 341 -23.20 -4.98 7.47
N ILE A 342 -22.14 -4.20 7.34
CA ILE A 342 -21.16 -3.98 8.39
C ILE A 342 -21.47 -2.67 9.08
N ARG A 343 -21.83 -2.74 10.37
CA ARG A 343 -22.33 -1.62 11.17
C ARG A 343 -21.38 -1.29 12.31
N MET A 344 -21.45 -0.07 12.82
CA MET A 344 -20.58 0.44 13.87
C MET A 344 -20.66 -0.39 15.17
N TYR A 345 -21.83 -0.85 15.56
CA TYR A 345 -22.02 -1.62 16.81
C TYR A 345 -21.34 -3.00 16.80
N GLN A 346 -20.89 -3.47 15.65
CA GLN A 346 -20.12 -4.71 15.49
C GLN A 346 -18.63 -4.54 15.78
N LEU A 347 -18.19 -3.30 16.05
CA LEU A 347 -16.83 -3.04 16.52
C LEU A 347 -16.58 -3.78 17.85
N PRO A 348 -15.32 -4.17 18.14
CA PRO A 348 -14.94 -4.68 19.45
C PRO A 348 -15.34 -3.72 20.58
N ASP A 349 -15.78 -4.27 21.71
CA ASP A 349 -16.26 -3.51 22.88
C ASP A 349 -15.21 -2.52 23.38
N SER A 350 -13.92 -2.89 23.30
CA SER A 350 -12.80 -2.01 23.64
C SER A 350 -12.72 -0.76 22.75
N ILE A 351 -13.24 -0.83 21.52
CA ILE A 351 -13.30 0.31 20.60
C ILE A 351 -14.57 1.11 20.88
N LEU A 352 -15.70 0.44 21.06
CA LEU A 352 -16.98 1.10 21.33
C LEU A 352 -16.93 1.93 22.62
N MET A 353 -16.21 1.46 23.65
CA MET A 353 -16.04 2.19 24.92
C MET A 353 -15.17 3.45 24.79
N ASP A 354 -14.29 3.50 23.81
CA ASP A 354 -13.41 4.64 23.54
C ASP A 354 -14.11 5.75 22.68
N LEU A 355 -15.31 5.46 22.12
CA LEU A 355 -16.05 6.39 21.28
C LEU A 355 -16.75 7.46 22.13
N GLY A 356 -16.73 8.71 21.65
CA GLY A 356 -17.44 9.83 22.26
C GLY A 356 -18.92 9.87 21.83
N GLU A 357 -19.73 10.67 22.56
CA GLU A 357 -21.16 10.88 22.21
C GLU A 357 -21.35 11.42 20.79
N GLN A 358 -20.38 12.14 20.25
CA GLN A 358 -20.42 12.72 18.89
C GLN A 358 -20.35 11.66 17.79
N ASP A 359 -19.76 10.50 18.06
CA ASP A 359 -19.60 9.42 17.09
C ASP A 359 -20.92 8.65 16.85
N TYR A 360 -21.91 8.84 17.74
CA TYR A 360 -23.22 8.17 17.68
C TYR A 360 -24.34 9.00 17.00
N MET A 361 -24.09 10.25 16.60
CA MET A 361 -25.10 11.25 16.25
C MET A 361 -25.47 11.32 14.74
N GLU A 362 -25.51 10.21 13.99
CA GLU A 362 -26.06 10.26 12.62
C GLU A 362 -27.39 9.52 12.49
N GLU A 363 -28.46 10.28 12.17
CA GLU A 363 -29.81 9.76 11.94
C GLU A 363 -29.95 8.92 10.66
N GLN A 364 -29.02 9.01 9.69
CA GLN A 364 -29.02 8.22 8.45
C GLN A 364 -27.69 7.47 8.27
N VAL A 365 -27.75 6.15 8.33
CA VAL A 365 -26.56 5.32 8.08
C VAL A 365 -26.33 5.20 6.57
N GLU A 366 -25.30 5.89 6.08
CA GLU A 366 -24.83 5.72 4.71
C GLU A 366 -23.87 4.51 4.62
N TYR A 367 -24.09 3.66 3.64
CA TYR A 367 -23.24 2.49 3.38
C TYR A 367 -22.40 2.70 2.12
N VAL A 368 -21.17 2.20 2.17
CA VAL A 368 -20.26 2.12 1.04
C VAL A 368 -20.22 0.68 0.58
N ASP A 369 -20.53 0.44 -0.69
CA ASP A 369 -20.26 -0.85 -1.32
C ASP A 369 -18.75 -0.98 -1.56
N ILE A 370 -18.13 -1.91 -0.84
CA ILE A 370 -16.68 -2.14 -0.92
C ILE A 370 -16.27 -2.62 -2.31
N SER A 371 -17.14 -3.28 -3.04
CA SER A 371 -16.87 -3.76 -4.39
C SER A 371 -16.75 -2.62 -5.42
N SER A 372 -17.53 -1.55 -5.21
CA SER A 372 -17.56 -0.39 -6.10
C SER A 372 -16.61 0.75 -5.66
N PHE A 373 -15.93 0.59 -4.54
CA PHE A 373 -15.05 1.63 -4.02
C PHE A 373 -13.84 1.85 -4.95
N LYS A 374 -13.83 3.00 -5.58
CA LYS A 374 -12.71 3.48 -6.41
C LYS A 374 -11.97 4.57 -5.64
N ARG A 375 -10.65 4.45 -5.60
CA ARG A 375 -9.78 5.56 -5.19
C ARG A 375 -10.06 6.75 -6.11
N ASN A 376 -9.95 7.95 -5.58
CA ASN A 376 -10.12 9.17 -6.38
C ASN A 376 -9.01 9.29 -7.43
N GLU A 377 -9.19 8.62 -8.57
CA GLU A 377 -8.24 8.60 -9.69
C GLU A 377 -7.98 9.98 -10.27
N GLU A 378 -8.92 10.92 -10.12
CA GLU A 378 -8.76 12.28 -10.63
C GLU A 378 -7.64 13.03 -9.90
N SER A 379 -7.58 12.91 -8.57
CA SER A 379 -6.51 13.51 -7.76
C SER A 379 -5.14 12.92 -8.11
N ARG A 380 -5.09 11.61 -8.37
CA ARG A 380 -3.85 10.93 -8.77
C ARG A 380 -3.38 11.34 -10.16
N LYS A 381 -4.29 11.39 -11.13
CA LYS A 381 -3.98 11.85 -12.51
C LYS A 381 -3.48 13.29 -12.52
N LEU A 382 -4.03 14.14 -11.67
CA LEU A 382 -3.58 15.53 -11.52
C LEU A 382 -2.18 15.61 -10.88
N LEU A 383 -1.86 14.75 -9.92
CA LEU A 383 -0.54 14.65 -9.30
C LEU A 383 0.51 14.16 -10.32
N GLU A 384 0.21 13.10 -11.06
CA GLU A 384 1.07 12.58 -12.14
C GLU A 384 1.31 13.63 -13.24
N LEU A 385 0.26 14.39 -13.59
CA LEU A 385 0.36 15.51 -14.52
C LEU A 385 1.24 16.62 -13.95
N PHE A 386 1.10 16.94 -12.68
CA PHE A 386 1.91 17.92 -11.97
C PHE A 386 3.40 17.52 -11.95
N GLU A 387 3.72 16.27 -11.61
CA GLU A 387 5.08 15.74 -11.67
C GLU A 387 5.65 15.79 -13.09
N THR A 388 4.84 15.47 -14.10
CA THR A 388 5.24 15.54 -15.48
C THR A 388 5.58 16.97 -15.91
N ILE A 389 4.82 17.95 -15.42
CA ILE A 389 5.08 19.37 -15.67
C ILE A 389 6.32 19.84 -14.92
N LEU A 390 6.50 19.45 -13.65
CA LEU A 390 7.70 19.78 -12.86
C LEU A 390 8.99 19.29 -13.53
N ASN A 391 8.95 18.10 -14.11
CA ASN A 391 10.11 17.53 -14.81
C ASN A 391 10.44 18.20 -16.15
N ARG A 392 9.57 19.09 -16.66
CA ARG A 392 9.74 19.86 -17.91
C ARG A 392 10.21 21.29 -17.70
N VAL A 393 10.92 21.58 -16.61
CA VAL A 393 11.41 22.95 -16.34
C VAL A 393 12.15 23.50 -17.55
N PRO A 394 11.71 24.64 -18.15
CA PRO A 394 12.36 25.24 -19.30
C PRO A 394 13.78 25.67 -18.94
N LYS A 395 14.73 25.41 -19.85
CA LYS A 395 16.13 25.83 -19.68
C LYS A 395 16.38 27.26 -20.18
N ASP A 396 15.45 27.84 -20.90
CA ASP A 396 15.59 29.17 -21.54
C ASP A 396 14.61 30.21 -20.98
N GLU A 397 15.06 31.47 -20.97
CA GLU A 397 14.53 32.59 -20.20
C GLU A 397 13.25 33.23 -20.77
N SER A 398 12.41 33.67 -19.88
CA SER A 398 11.34 34.68 -19.87
C SER A 398 9.95 34.27 -20.38
N THR A 399 9.72 33.96 -21.65
CA THR A 399 8.35 33.73 -22.19
C THR A 399 7.86 32.29 -21.95
N SER A 400 8.75 31.34 -22.01
CA SER A 400 8.43 29.92 -21.74
C SER A 400 8.21 29.66 -20.26
N MET A 401 8.87 30.39 -19.38
CA MET A 401 8.71 30.31 -17.93
C MET A 401 7.32 30.82 -17.48
N ILE A 402 6.81 31.89 -18.08
CA ILE A 402 5.47 32.41 -17.76
C ILE A 402 4.38 31.40 -18.17
N SER A 403 4.53 30.80 -19.35
CA SER A 403 3.60 29.76 -19.82
C SER A 403 3.65 28.51 -18.94
N TYR A 404 4.85 28.09 -18.55
CA TYR A 404 5.10 26.97 -17.65
C TYR A 404 4.46 27.19 -16.28
N VAL A 405 4.65 28.35 -15.66
CA VAL A 405 4.05 28.71 -14.36
C VAL A 405 2.53 28.77 -14.46
N LYS A 406 1.97 29.25 -15.58
CA LYS A 406 0.52 29.23 -15.81
C LYS A 406 -0.06 27.82 -15.90
N GLU A 407 0.60 26.92 -16.58
CA GLU A 407 0.21 25.52 -16.72
C GLU A 407 0.26 24.80 -15.34
N LEU A 408 1.35 24.99 -14.62
CA LEU A 408 1.53 24.47 -13.25
C LEU A 408 0.43 24.96 -12.32
N ASN A 409 0.13 26.25 -12.33
CA ASN A 409 -0.96 26.83 -11.52
C ASN A 409 -2.34 26.30 -11.90
N GLY A 410 -2.59 26.05 -13.19
CA GLY A 410 -3.84 25.46 -13.66
C GLY A 410 -4.08 24.07 -13.06
N VAL A 411 -3.05 23.21 -13.08
CA VAL A 411 -3.13 21.85 -12.54
C VAL A 411 -3.25 21.87 -11.02
N LEU A 412 -2.50 22.73 -10.33
CA LEU A 412 -2.61 22.90 -8.88
C LEU A 412 -3.98 23.38 -8.43
N THR A 413 -4.58 24.32 -9.17
CA THR A 413 -5.92 24.81 -8.88
C THR A 413 -6.96 23.70 -9.06
N GLN A 414 -6.84 22.89 -10.12
CA GLN A 414 -7.70 21.73 -10.34
C GLN A 414 -7.54 20.67 -9.24
N TYR A 415 -6.31 20.39 -8.83
CA TYR A 415 -6.02 19.46 -7.74
C TYR A 415 -6.62 19.93 -6.41
N CYS A 416 -6.42 21.19 -6.05
CA CYS A 416 -7.01 21.79 -4.85
C CYS A 416 -8.56 21.76 -4.90
N SER A 417 -9.15 22.02 -6.07
CA SER A 417 -10.60 21.97 -6.25
C SER A 417 -11.13 20.54 -6.13
N ALA A 418 -10.42 19.54 -6.69
CA ALA A 418 -10.81 18.14 -6.60
C ALA A 418 -10.77 17.62 -5.15
N ILE A 419 -9.76 18.01 -4.36
CA ILE A 419 -9.68 17.67 -2.92
C ILE A 419 -10.81 18.35 -2.15
N ALA A 420 -11.05 19.65 -2.38
CA ALA A 420 -12.09 20.41 -1.70
C ALA A 420 -13.51 19.91 -1.99
N TYR A 421 -13.73 19.36 -3.20
CA TYR A 421 -15.04 18.82 -3.61
C TYR A 421 -15.35 17.44 -3.03
N ASN A 422 -14.32 16.65 -2.73
CA ASN A 422 -14.50 15.29 -2.21
C ASN A 422 -14.69 15.19 -0.70
N GLU A 423 -14.38 16.26 0.03
CA GLU A 423 -14.62 16.32 1.46
C GLU A 423 -15.85 17.17 1.76
N LYS A 424 -16.75 16.69 2.63
CA LYS A 424 -18.01 17.32 3.10
C LYS A 424 -17.84 18.68 3.80
N TYR A 425 -16.80 19.45 3.48
CA TYR A 425 -16.52 20.71 4.16
C TYR A 425 -17.05 21.91 3.39
N THR A 426 -17.68 22.78 4.12
CA THR A 426 -18.23 24.00 3.55
C THR A 426 -17.11 24.85 2.96
N ASN A 427 -17.30 25.33 1.72
CA ASN A 427 -16.43 26.30 1.04
C ASN A 427 -15.96 27.48 1.93
N GLN A 428 -16.70 27.78 3.01
CA GLN A 428 -16.36 28.84 3.96
C GLN A 428 -15.11 28.56 4.81
N GLN A 429 -14.87 27.29 5.22
CA GLN A 429 -13.70 26.96 6.06
C GLN A 429 -12.40 27.00 5.25
N ILE A 430 -12.44 26.51 4.01
CA ILE A 430 -11.30 26.57 3.11
C ILE A 430 -10.98 28.01 2.73
N LEU A 431 -11.98 28.82 2.43
CA LEU A 431 -11.81 30.25 2.15
C LEU A 431 -11.26 31.02 3.35
N ALA A 432 -11.72 30.72 4.57
CA ALA A 432 -11.19 31.33 5.80
C ALA A 432 -9.73 30.95 6.04
N LEU A 433 -9.35 29.67 5.78
CA LEU A 433 -7.98 29.19 5.89
C LEU A 433 -7.10 29.83 4.82
N GLU A 434 -7.55 29.90 3.58
CA GLU A 434 -6.85 30.57 2.49
C GLU A 434 -6.60 32.04 2.79
N HIS A 435 -7.60 32.74 3.32
CA HIS A 435 -7.46 34.15 3.73
C HIS A 435 -6.42 34.31 4.85
N THR A 436 -6.43 33.41 5.84
CA THR A 436 -5.47 33.42 6.95
C THR A 436 -4.05 33.19 6.44
N ILE A 437 -3.85 32.21 5.58
CA ILE A 437 -2.55 31.90 4.97
C ILE A 437 -2.05 33.07 4.12
N ARG A 438 -2.94 33.70 3.37
CA ARG A 438 -2.61 34.90 2.58
C ARG A 438 -2.10 36.04 3.47
N ASN A 439 -2.71 36.25 4.62
CA ASN A 439 -2.26 37.25 5.58
C ASN A 439 -0.89 36.90 6.19
N ILE A 440 -0.64 35.63 6.52
CA ILE A 440 0.65 35.15 7.02
C ILE A 440 1.74 35.33 5.94
N LEU A 441 1.48 34.92 4.70
CA LEU A 441 2.41 35.08 3.58
C LEU A 441 2.73 36.56 3.33
N ASN A 442 1.74 37.45 3.39
CA ASN A 442 1.97 38.89 3.23
C ASN A 442 2.86 39.45 4.35
N ARG A 443 2.72 39.00 5.60
CA ARG A 443 3.62 39.38 6.69
C ARG A 443 5.05 38.88 6.47
N VAL A 444 5.21 37.64 6.04
CA VAL A 444 6.52 37.06 5.71
C VAL A 444 7.17 37.84 4.55
N LEU A 445 6.42 38.18 3.52
CA LEU A 445 6.85 38.99 2.39
C LEU A 445 7.38 40.36 2.83
N THR A 446 6.63 41.06 3.71
CA THR A 446 7.02 42.38 4.21
C THR A 446 8.20 42.35 5.18
N THR A 447 8.33 41.27 5.97
CA THR A 447 9.39 41.13 6.97
C THR A 447 10.73 40.72 6.37
N TYR A 448 10.72 39.82 5.38
CA TYR A 448 11.95 39.21 4.82
C TYR A 448 12.27 39.68 3.41
N ASN A 449 11.47 40.56 2.83
CA ASN A 449 11.61 41.07 1.46
C ASN A 449 11.72 39.96 0.40
N VAL A 450 10.98 38.86 0.61
CA VAL A 450 10.95 37.68 -0.26
C VAL A 450 9.63 37.69 -1.05
N SER A 451 9.72 37.59 -2.36
CA SER A 451 8.55 37.51 -3.24
C SER A 451 8.06 36.04 -3.32
N ILE A 452 7.03 35.69 -2.55
CA ILE A 452 6.35 34.41 -2.71
C ILE A 452 5.17 34.61 -3.69
N PRO A 453 5.05 33.80 -4.77
CA PRO A 453 3.97 33.94 -5.73
C PRO A 453 2.60 33.82 -5.06
N TYR A 454 1.70 34.73 -5.37
CA TYR A 454 0.36 34.83 -4.79
C TYR A 454 -0.49 33.55 -4.93
N HIS A 455 -0.11 32.69 -5.87
CA HIS A 455 -0.75 31.41 -6.20
C HIS A 455 -0.39 30.27 -5.23
N CYS A 456 0.56 30.47 -4.32
CA CYS A 456 0.93 29.46 -3.32
C CYS A 456 -0.09 29.35 -2.16
N SER A 457 -0.93 30.37 -1.94
CA SER A 457 -1.88 30.36 -0.83
C SER A 457 -2.92 29.23 -0.88
N PRO A 458 -3.55 28.92 -2.02
CA PRO A 458 -4.46 27.76 -2.11
C PRO A 458 -3.76 26.43 -1.87
N LEU A 459 -2.51 26.30 -2.32
CA LEU A 459 -1.71 25.10 -2.16
C LEU A 459 -1.33 24.86 -0.70
N PHE A 460 -0.90 25.91 -0.01
CA PHE A 460 -0.66 25.83 1.44
C PHE A 460 -1.95 25.58 2.21
N ALA A 461 -3.07 26.16 1.79
CA ALA A 461 -4.38 25.90 2.39
C ALA A 461 -4.77 24.44 2.23
N ALA A 462 -4.64 23.85 1.04
CA ALA A 462 -4.92 22.44 0.79
C ALA A 462 -3.97 21.50 1.56
N CYS A 463 -2.67 21.83 1.62
CA CYS A 463 -1.69 21.05 2.39
C CYS A 463 -1.95 21.11 3.90
N ILE A 464 -2.30 22.28 4.44
CA ILE A 464 -2.60 22.44 5.86
C ILE A 464 -3.92 21.75 6.18
N TYR A 465 -4.91 21.89 5.30
CA TYR A 465 -6.21 21.30 5.45
C TYR A 465 -6.13 19.76 5.40
N GLY A 466 -5.43 19.19 4.42
CA GLY A 466 -5.18 17.76 4.35
C GLY A 466 -4.38 17.21 5.54
N ARG A 467 -3.61 18.07 6.23
CA ARG A 467 -2.94 17.74 7.49
C ARG A 467 -3.76 18.01 8.74
N GLN A 468 -4.73 18.93 8.73
CA GLN A 468 -5.56 19.25 9.91
C GLN A 468 -6.46 18.10 10.34
N SER A 469 -6.88 17.25 9.42
CA SER A 469 -7.60 16.02 9.76
C SER A 469 -6.74 15.01 10.56
N HIS A 470 -5.42 15.27 10.73
CA HIS A 470 -4.46 14.33 11.30
C HIS A 470 -3.50 14.87 12.35
N ASN A 471 -3.70 16.10 12.90
CA ASN A 471 -2.57 16.71 13.58
C ASN A 471 -2.70 16.97 15.08
N ARG A 472 -2.28 15.95 15.84
CA ARG A 472 -1.75 16.09 17.19
C ARG A 472 -0.53 17.05 17.24
N ILE A 473 0.32 17.03 16.23
CA ILE A 473 1.51 17.90 16.09
C ILE A 473 1.12 19.38 15.85
N LEU A 474 0.03 19.63 15.12
CA LEU A 474 -0.44 21.01 14.88
C LEU A 474 -1.13 21.59 16.13
N GLU A 475 -1.78 20.77 16.93
CA GLU A 475 -2.32 21.17 18.22
C GLU A 475 -1.21 21.46 19.24
N GLU A 476 -0.18 20.64 19.27
CA GLU A 476 1.02 20.88 20.07
C GLU A 476 1.76 22.15 19.59
N TRP A 477 1.94 22.34 18.28
CA TRP A 477 2.52 23.54 17.70
C TRP A 477 1.66 24.78 17.94
N LYS A 478 0.34 24.70 17.87
CA LYS A 478 -0.59 25.79 18.22
C LYS A 478 -0.50 26.15 19.70
N GLN A 479 -0.35 25.18 20.59
CA GLN A 479 -0.18 25.43 22.03
C GLN A 479 1.17 26.08 22.34
N GLU A 480 2.24 25.66 21.68
CA GLU A 480 3.57 26.27 21.84
C GLU A 480 3.68 27.69 21.27
N HIS A 481 2.96 27.98 20.16
CA HIS A 481 3.03 29.26 19.43
C HIS A 481 1.79 30.14 19.55
N ALA A 482 0.84 29.79 20.40
CA ALA A 482 -0.39 30.55 20.64
C ALA A 482 -0.11 32.01 21.10
N TYR A 483 1.04 32.26 21.69
CA TYR A 483 1.48 33.59 22.15
C TYR A 483 1.93 34.52 21.01
N ASP A 484 2.43 33.97 19.89
CA ASP A 484 2.94 34.75 18.76
C ASP A 484 1.86 35.12 17.74
N ILE A 485 0.73 34.43 17.75
CA ILE A 485 -0.38 34.67 16.79
C ILE A 485 -1.33 35.77 17.28
N SER A 486 -1.32 36.10 18.58
CA SER A 486 -2.20 37.10 19.17
C SER A 486 -1.63 38.55 19.17
N LYS A 487 -0.43 38.75 18.68
CA LYS A 487 0.19 40.05 18.41
C LYS A 487 0.28 40.30 16.91
#